data_a95a2ffae6e8c6a15f067a40b6066bf6
#
_entry.id   a95a2ffae6e8c6a15f067a40b6066bf6
#
_cell.length_a   1.000
_cell.length_b   1.000
_cell.length_c   1.000
_cell.angle_alpha   90.00
_cell.angle_beta   90.00
_cell.angle_gamma   90.00
#
_symmetry.space_group_name_H-M   'P 1'
#
loop_
_entity.id
_entity.type
_entity.pdbx_description
1 polymer ?
#
loop_
_entity_poly.entity_id
_entity_poly.type
_entity_poly.pdbx_seq_one_letter_code
_entity_poly.pdbx_strand_id
1 'polypeptide(L)'
;MGFANTGAVDSGCGNGAGDMTDRKGTVLDLAERLERRAPEYLDLFTAQTDPEFEKAFDTLLEKAVAGLEKNKRNFESLDEVGLSAVLALALNVPGLTVSQETHSNGHVDLTIEAQFCTPMRTKLGEAKIYNGPAYHVKGMGQLLGRYTTGREGRGLLIVYVKKAGIADLVKKLREKLDSDMPLHQRGPTENHLLKWSFISVHGHSCGDDLQIGHVGCNLHVQ
;
A
#
# COMPACT_ATOMS: atom_id res chain seq x y z
N MET A 1 1.26 -42.95 -73.04
CA MET A 1 0.03 -42.19 -72.78
C MET A 1 0.02 -41.96 -71.29
N GLY A 2 0.44 -40.88 -70.73
CA GLY A 2 -0.02 -39.49 -70.69
C GLY A 2 -0.91 -39.43 -69.50
N PHE A 3 -0.76 -38.66 -68.47
CA PHE A 3 -0.58 -37.31 -68.16
C PHE A 3 -0.26 -37.17 -66.71
N ALA A 4 0.73 -36.33 -66.42
CA ALA A 4 0.98 -35.72 -65.11
C ALA A 4 -0.06 -34.63 -64.84
N ASN A 5 -0.45 -34.44 -63.60
CA ASN A 5 -0.97 -33.18 -63.15
C ASN A 5 -0.50 -32.92 -61.67
N THR A 6 0.44 -32.07 -61.58
CA THR A 6 1.00 -31.57 -60.36
C THR A 6 0.11 -30.41 -59.82
N GLY A 7 -0.66 -30.66 -58.75
CA GLY A 7 -1.34 -29.61 -58.00
C GLY A 7 -0.41 -29.08 -56.92
N ALA A 8 0.08 -27.88 -57.09
CA ALA A 8 0.79 -27.13 -56.06
C ALA A 8 -0.20 -26.72 -54.96
N VAL A 9 0.07 -27.17 -53.75
CA VAL A 9 -0.64 -26.66 -52.52
C VAL A 9 0.10 -25.44 -52.06
N ASP A 10 -0.49 -24.31 -52.30
CA ASP A 10 -0.05 -23.01 -51.79
C ASP A 10 -0.32 -22.97 -50.28
N SER A 11 0.72 -23.21 -49.46
CA SER A 11 0.67 -23.06 -48.02
C SER A 11 0.90 -21.59 -47.66
N GLY A 12 -0.16 -20.80 -47.76
CA GLY A 12 -0.19 -19.45 -47.25
C GLY A 12 -0.09 -19.46 -45.73
N CYS A 13 1.12 -19.48 -45.17
CA CYS A 13 1.40 -19.04 -43.79
C CYS A 13 1.13 -17.54 -43.70
N GLY A 14 -0.09 -17.20 -43.40
CA GLY A 14 -0.44 -15.86 -42.99
C GLY A 14 0.29 -15.51 -41.66
N ASN A 15 1.42 -14.83 -41.76
CA ASN A 15 2.04 -14.15 -40.65
C ASN A 15 1.05 -13.10 -40.15
N GLY A 16 0.25 -13.48 -39.15
CA GLY A 16 -0.53 -12.58 -38.33
C GLY A 16 0.39 -11.77 -37.40
N ALA A 17 1.31 -10.99 -37.97
CA ALA A 17 1.87 -9.84 -37.28
C ALA A 17 0.72 -8.82 -37.18
N GLY A 18 -0.08 -8.94 -36.10
CA GLY A 18 -1.08 -7.93 -35.77
C GLY A 18 -0.39 -6.58 -35.74
N ASP A 19 -0.82 -5.75 -36.68
CA ASP A 19 -0.33 -4.38 -36.82
C ASP A 19 -0.49 -3.65 -35.48
N MET A 20 0.62 -3.47 -34.73
CA MET A 20 0.66 -2.70 -33.50
C MET A 20 0.38 -1.20 -33.71
N THR A 21 0.16 -0.78 -34.95
CA THR A 21 -0.14 0.61 -35.32
C THR A 21 -1.61 1.00 -35.12
N ASP A 22 -2.52 0.03 -34.82
CA ASP A 22 -3.95 0.34 -34.60
C ASP A 22 -4.31 0.63 -33.14
N ARG A 23 -3.34 0.85 -32.24
CA ARG A 23 -3.57 1.48 -30.95
C ARG A 23 -3.80 2.97 -31.15
N LYS A 24 -5.02 3.32 -31.51
CA LYS A 24 -5.49 4.70 -31.62
C LYS A 24 -5.37 5.38 -30.26
N GLY A 25 -4.41 6.28 -30.12
CA GLY A 25 -4.21 7.12 -28.95
C GLY A 25 -2.75 7.49 -28.77
N THR A 26 -2.54 8.73 -28.41
CA THR A 26 -1.24 9.28 -28.02
C THR A 26 -0.99 8.99 -26.53
N VAL A 27 0.24 9.24 -26.05
CA VAL A 27 0.55 9.23 -24.62
C VAL A 27 -0.32 10.23 -23.87
N LEU A 28 -0.65 11.36 -24.49
CA LEU A 28 -1.55 12.36 -23.92
C LEU A 28 -2.97 11.80 -23.73
N ASP A 29 -3.51 11.09 -24.72
CA ASP A 29 -4.84 10.45 -24.61
C ASP A 29 -4.87 9.43 -23.46
N LEU A 30 -3.76 8.69 -23.24
CA LEU A 30 -3.64 7.76 -22.12
C LEU A 30 -3.61 8.53 -20.79
N ALA A 31 -2.81 9.57 -20.68
CA ALA A 31 -2.70 10.40 -19.48
C ALA A 31 -4.07 11.01 -19.11
N GLU A 32 -4.78 11.60 -20.09
CA GLU A 32 -6.13 12.14 -19.88
C GLU A 32 -7.16 11.08 -19.45
N ARG A 33 -7.04 9.84 -19.95
CA ARG A 33 -7.90 8.74 -19.51
C ARG A 33 -7.60 8.30 -18.08
N LEU A 34 -6.32 8.23 -17.71
CA LEU A 34 -5.90 7.93 -16.34
C LEU A 34 -6.39 9.01 -15.39
N GLU A 35 -6.19 10.29 -15.73
CA GLU A 35 -6.65 11.43 -14.92
C GLU A 35 -8.16 11.38 -14.63
N ARG A 36 -8.97 10.98 -15.62
CA ARG A 36 -10.42 10.89 -15.44
C ARG A 36 -10.90 9.62 -14.71
N ARG A 37 -10.18 8.51 -14.80
CA ARG A 37 -10.67 7.19 -14.34
C ARG A 37 -9.93 6.63 -13.15
N ALA A 38 -8.67 6.96 -13.02
CA ALA A 38 -7.78 6.43 -11.99
C ALA A 38 -6.62 7.41 -11.73
N PRO A 39 -6.92 8.65 -11.29
CA PRO A 39 -5.94 9.71 -11.10
C PRO A 39 -4.81 9.29 -10.15
N GLU A 40 -5.10 8.43 -9.18
CA GLU A 40 -4.10 7.92 -8.22
C GLU A 40 -2.94 7.17 -8.88
N TYR A 41 -3.15 6.53 -10.04
CA TYR A 41 -2.05 5.91 -10.79
C TYR A 41 -1.20 6.95 -11.49
N LEU A 42 -1.82 7.99 -12.06
CA LEU A 42 -1.08 9.09 -12.66
C LEU A 42 -0.26 9.82 -11.60
N ASP A 43 -0.87 10.12 -10.44
CA ASP A 43 -0.20 10.75 -9.30
C ASP A 43 0.99 9.88 -8.83
N LEU A 44 0.82 8.55 -8.74
CA LEU A 44 1.91 7.63 -8.38
C LEU A 44 3.05 7.65 -9.40
N PHE A 45 2.73 7.61 -10.71
CA PHE A 45 3.74 7.55 -11.76
C PHE A 45 4.52 8.85 -11.92
N THR A 46 3.93 9.97 -11.51
CA THR A 46 4.53 11.29 -11.66
C THR A 46 5.06 11.88 -10.36
N ALA A 47 4.89 11.20 -9.22
CA ALA A 47 5.36 11.66 -7.92
C ALA A 47 6.89 11.84 -7.90
N GLN A 48 7.36 13.06 -7.63
CA GLN A 48 8.78 13.41 -7.54
C GLN A 48 9.22 13.70 -6.11
N THR A 49 8.29 14.06 -5.23
CA THR A 49 8.54 14.40 -3.83
C THR A 49 7.87 13.42 -2.89
N ASP A 50 8.34 13.35 -1.63
CA ASP A 50 7.71 12.50 -0.62
C ASP A 50 6.25 12.86 -0.36
N PRO A 51 5.85 14.14 -0.24
CA PRO A 51 4.44 14.50 -0.09
C PRO A 51 3.55 14.05 -1.26
N GLU A 52 4.03 14.13 -2.50
CA GLU A 52 3.27 13.66 -3.68
C GLU A 52 3.11 12.14 -3.64
N PHE A 53 4.18 11.41 -3.34
CA PHE A 53 4.11 9.96 -3.18
C PHE A 53 3.17 9.55 -2.04
N GLU A 54 3.27 10.20 -0.87
CA GLU A 54 2.39 9.91 0.27
C GLU A 54 0.92 10.11 -0.07
N LYS A 55 0.58 11.19 -0.80
CA LYS A 55 -0.79 11.46 -1.24
C LYS A 55 -1.32 10.37 -2.20
N ALA A 56 -0.52 9.98 -3.19
CA ALA A 56 -0.89 8.93 -4.14
C ALA A 56 -1.04 7.58 -3.44
N PHE A 57 -0.09 7.24 -2.56
CA PHE A 57 -0.11 6.02 -1.75
C PHE A 57 -1.33 5.95 -0.83
N ASP A 58 -1.65 7.03 -0.13
CA ASP A 58 -2.80 7.09 0.76
C ASP A 58 -4.12 6.82 0.01
N THR A 59 -4.25 7.33 -1.22
CA THR A 59 -5.43 7.07 -2.05
C THR A 59 -5.54 5.59 -2.45
N LEU A 60 -4.42 4.95 -2.80
CA LEU A 60 -4.38 3.52 -3.09
C LEU A 60 -4.65 2.68 -1.83
N LEU A 61 -4.09 3.07 -0.70
CA LEU A 61 -4.30 2.42 0.59
C LEU A 61 -5.77 2.48 1.02
N GLU A 62 -6.44 3.63 0.87
CA GLU A 62 -7.88 3.77 1.15
C GLU A 62 -8.71 2.77 0.33
N LYS A 63 -8.42 2.64 -0.96
CA LYS A 63 -9.10 1.67 -1.83
C LYS A 63 -8.85 0.23 -1.40
N ALA A 64 -7.62 -0.11 -1.04
CA ALA A 64 -7.26 -1.44 -0.56
C ALA A 64 -7.96 -1.76 0.76
N VAL A 65 -7.93 -0.85 1.74
CA VAL A 65 -8.60 -1.00 3.04
C VAL A 65 -10.12 -1.12 2.86
N ALA A 66 -10.74 -0.26 2.05
CA ALA A 66 -12.17 -0.35 1.74
C ALA A 66 -12.53 -1.68 1.08
N GLY A 67 -11.65 -2.23 0.23
CA GLY A 67 -11.79 -3.56 -0.35
C GLY A 67 -11.81 -4.68 0.70
N LEU A 68 -10.92 -4.63 1.68
CA LEU A 68 -10.89 -5.58 2.79
C LEU A 68 -12.17 -5.46 3.64
N GLU A 69 -12.55 -4.26 4.01
CA GLU A 69 -13.75 -3.99 4.82
C GLU A 69 -15.05 -4.48 4.15
N LYS A 70 -15.16 -4.28 2.84
CA LYS A 70 -16.30 -4.75 2.04
C LYS A 70 -16.41 -6.28 2.04
N ASN A 71 -15.29 -6.97 2.08
CA ASN A 71 -15.19 -8.43 2.01
C ASN A 71 -14.89 -9.08 3.38
N LYS A 72 -15.05 -8.37 4.49
CA LYS A 72 -14.63 -8.77 5.84
C LYS A 72 -15.10 -10.16 6.29
N ARG A 73 -16.30 -10.62 5.86
CA ARG A 73 -16.79 -11.97 6.17
C ARG A 73 -15.89 -13.06 5.58
N ASN A 74 -15.34 -12.84 4.39
CA ASN A 74 -14.44 -13.80 3.73
C ASN A 74 -13.07 -13.87 4.44
N PHE A 75 -12.74 -12.85 5.21
CA PHE A 75 -11.43 -12.71 5.89
C PHE A 75 -11.53 -12.90 7.40
N GLU A 76 -12.70 -13.30 7.93
CA GLU A 76 -12.93 -13.41 9.38
C GLU A 76 -11.98 -14.39 10.05
N SER A 77 -11.69 -15.52 9.41
CA SER A 77 -10.80 -16.56 9.92
C SER A 77 -9.29 -16.27 9.75
N LEU A 78 -8.93 -15.25 8.94
CA LEU A 78 -7.52 -14.94 8.70
C LEU A 78 -6.88 -14.34 9.95
N ASP A 79 -5.65 -14.73 10.21
CA ASP A 79 -4.76 -14.12 11.19
C ASP A 79 -4.10 -12.85 10.65
N GLU A 80 -3.17 -12.30 11.40
CA GLU A 80 -2.42 -11.07 11.04
C GLU A 80 -1.63 -11.24 9.74
N VAL A 81 -0.99 -12.40 9.55
CA VAL A 81 -0.20 -12.71 8.35
C VAL A 81 -1.10 -12.85 7.13
N GLY A 82 -2.22 -13.57 7.26
CA GLY A 82 -3.20 -13.74 6.17
C GLY A 82 -3.84 -12.42 5.74
N LEU A 83 -4.19 -11.54 6.70
CA LEU A 83 -4.75 -10.21 6.41
C LEU A 83 -3.71 -9.32 5.71
N SER A 84 -2.45 -9.39 6.14
CA SER A 84 -1.35 -8.65 5.52
C SER A 84 -1.07 -9.14 4.10
N ALA A 85 -1.23 -10.45 3.82
CA ALA A 85 -1.15 -11.00 2.48
C ALA A 85 -2.24 -10.43 1.56
N VAL A 86 -3.47 -10.37 2.02
CA VAL A 86 -4.58 -9.79 1.24
C VAL A 86 -4.34 -8.31 0.98
N LEU A 87 -3.88 -7.55 1.98
CA LEU A 87 -3.54 -6.14 1.81
C LEU A 87 -2.40 -5.93 0.81
N ALA A 88 -1.32 -6.73 0.92
CA ALA A 88 -0.19 -6.67 0.00
C ALA A 88 -0.63 -6.95 -1.45
N LEU A 89 -1.48 -7.96 -1.68
CA LEU A 89 -2.05 -8.24 -2.99
C LEU A 89 -2.90 -7.08 -3.52
N ALA A 90 -3.69 -6.44 -2.67
CA ALA A 90 -4.54 -5.31 -3.06
C ALA A 90 -3.75 -4.04 -3.38
N LEU A 91 -2.57 -3.87 -2.77
CA LEU A 91 -1.66 -2.75 -3.00
C LEU A 91 -0.64 -3.02 -4.10
N ASN A 92 -0.49 -4.26 -4.56
CA ASN A 92 0.46 -4.61 -5.61
C ASN A 92 -0.12 -4.22 -6.97
N VAL A 93 0.17 -3.01 -7.39
CA VAL A 93 -0.35 -2.37 -8.60
C VAL A 93 0.80 -1.87 -9.48
N PRO A 94 0.57 -1.56 -10.77
CA PRO A 94 1.62 -1.00 -11.60
C PRO A 94 2.30 0.21 -10.96
N GLY A 95 3.62 0.15 -10.79
CA GLY A 95 4.43 1.21 -10.16
C GLY A 95 4.60 1.07 -8.64
N LEU A 96 3.89 0.14 -8.00
CA LEU A 96 4.01 -0.14 -6.57
C LEU A 96 4.17 -1.64 -6.34
N THR A 97 5.32 -2.06 -5.86
CA THR A 97 5.57 -3.45 -5.46
C THR A 97 5.42 -3.57 -3.95
N VAL A 98 4.62 -4.52 -3.51
CA VAL A 98 4.42 -4.80 -2.08
C VAL A 98 4.80 -6.24 -1.78
N SER A 99 5.76 -6.42 -0.87
CA SER A 99 6.21 -7.72 -0.40
C SER A 99 5.95 -7.87 1.10
N GLN A 100 5.73 -9.13 1.52
CA GLN A 100 5.59 -9.51 2.93
C GLN A 100 6.87 -10.12 3.46
N GLU A 101 7.05 -10.04 4.78
CA GLU A 101 8.10 -10.74 5.54
C GLU A 101 9.50 -10.59 4.94
N THR A 102 9.85 -9.40 4.47
CA THR A 102 11.20 -9.14 4.01
C THR A 102 12.18 -9.05 5.19
N HIS A 103 13.33 -9.70 5.06
CA HIS A 103 14.40 -9.63 6.05
C HIS A 103 15.18 -8.31 5.90
N SER A 104 14.64 -7.23 6.47
CA SER A 104 15.36 -5.97 6.62
C SER A 104 15.48 -5.67 8.11
N ASN A 105 16.66 -5.88 8.70
CA ASN A 105 16.93 -5.69 10.14
C ASN A 105 15.92 -6.36 11.10
N GLY A 106 15.20 -7.41 10.65
CA GLY A 106 14.10 -8.10 11.33
C GLY A 106 13.04 -8.56 10.34
N HIS A 107 11.92 -9.06 10.83
CA HIS A 107 10.77 -9.40 9.98
C HIS A 107 9.87 -8.17 9.87
N VAL A 108 9.90 -7.50 8.72
CA VAL A 108 8.99 -6.40 8.37
C VAL A 108 7.74 -7.03 7.75
N ASP A 109 6.56 -6.72 8.29
CA ASP A 109 5.31 -7.31 7.78
C ASP A 109 5.01 -6.90 6.35
N LEU A 110 5.33 -5.64 5.97
CA LEU A 110 5.12 -5.09 4.64
C LEU A 110 6.30 -4.22 4.21
N THR A 111 6.86 -4.49 3.06
CA THR A 111 7.79 -3.60 2.35
C THR A 111 7.13 -3.12 1.06
N ILE A 112 7.02 -1.81 0.89
CA ILE A 112 6.34 -1.14 -0.22
C ILE A 112 7.38 -0.33 -0.97
N GLU A 113 7.54 -0.59 -2.27
CA GLU A 113 8.54 0.04 -3.13
C GLU A 113 7.86 0.71 -4.32
N ALA A 114 8.05 2.02 -4.45
CA ALA A 114 7.57 2.82 -5.58
C ALA A 114 8.66 2.91 -6.66
N GLN A 115 8.60 2.02 -7.63
CA GLN A 115 9.67 1.79 -8.62
C GLN A 115 9.84 2.93 -9.63
N PHE A 116 8.79 3.72 -9.88
CA PHE A 116 8.85 4.83 -10.85
C PHE A 116 9.28 6.16 -10.21
N CYS A 117 9.36 6.24 -8.89
CA CYS A 117 9.91 7.42 -8.22
C CYS A 117 11.43 7.50 -8.38
N THR A 118 11.95 8.71 -8.53
CA THR A 118 13.40 8.97 -8.60
C THR A 118 13.79 9.99 -7.53
N PRO A 119 14.55 9.60 -6.50
CA PRO A 119 14.96 8.21 -6.18
C PRO A 119 13.80 7.28 -5.86
N MET A 120 13.99 5.96 -6.00
CA MET A 120 12.99 4.97 -5.59
C MET A 120 12.62 5.17 -4.13
N ARG A 121 11.31 5.14 -3.84
CA ARG A 121 10.81 5.30 -2.47
C ARG A 121 10.45 3.97 -1.86
N THR A 122 10.90 3.78 -0.64
CA THR A 122 10.59 2.59 0.17
C THR A 122 9.79 3.02 1.39
N LYS A 123 8.72 2.31 1.67
CA LYS A 123 7.90 2.45 2.88
C LYS A 123 7.85 1.11 3.59
N LEU A 124 8.05 1.14 4.90
CA LEU A 124 7.95 -0.03 5.76
C LEU A 124 6.63 -0.01 6.52
N GLY A 125 6.02 -1.17 6.63
CA GLY A 125 4.73 -1.36 7.29
C GLY A 125 4.77 -2.45 8.35
N GLU A 126 4.10 -2.19 9.46
CA GLU A 126 3.79 -3.14 10.51
C GLU A 126 2.28 -3.34 10.56
N ALA A 127 1.83 -4.56 10.70
CA ALA A 127 0.42 -4.92 10.76
C ALA A 127 0.08 -5.53 12.12
N LYS A 128 -1.07 -5.16 12.70
CA LYS A 128 -1.51 -5.71 13.99
C LYS A 128 -3.02 -5.95 14.00
N ILE A 129 -3.44 -7.11 14.51
CA ILE A 129 -4.81 -7.26 14.96
C ILE A 129 -4.96 -6.48 16.27
N TYR A 130 -5.93 -5.58 16.34
CA TYR A 130 -6.12 -4.71 17.50
C TYR A 130 -6.33 -5.49 18.81
N ASN A 131 -5.42 -5.31 19.74
CA ASN A 131 -5.47 -5.91 21.08
C ASN A 131 -5.14 -4.88 22.18
N GLY A 132 -5.59 -3.64 22.00
CA GLY A 132 -5.41 -2.55 22.96
C GLY A 132 -4.23 -1.64 22.68
N PRO A 133 -4.18 -0.46 23.35
CA PRO A 133 -3.16 0.56 23.08
C PRO A 133 -1.72 0.09 23.31
N ALA A 134 -1.47 -0.71 24.35
CA ALA A 134 -0.12 -1.21 24.65
C ALA A 134 0.42 -2.11 23.52
N TYR A 135 -0.43 -2.93 22.91
CA TYR A 135 -0.05 -3.78 21.78
C TYR A 135 0.23 -2.94 20.53
N HIS A 136 -0.52 -1.88 20.33
CA HIS A 136 -0.30 -0.91 19.26
C HIS A 136 1.06 -0.19 19.41
N VAL A 137 1.38 0.31 20.61
CA VAL A 137 2.68 0.94 20.92
C VAL A 137 3.85 -0.04 20.70
N LYS A 138 3.65 -1.33 20.98
CA LYS A 138 4.65 -2.35 20.68
C LYS A 138 4.92 -2.45 19.17
N GLY A 139 3.88 -2.41 18.32
CA GLY A 139 4.03 -2.38 16.85
C GLY A 139 4.77 -1.13 16.38
N MET A 140 4.43 0.05 16.93
CA MET A 140 5.20 1.28 16.68
C MET A 140 6.68 1.12 17.02
N GLY A 141 7.00 0.53 18.18
CA GLY A 141 8.37 0.28 18.62
C GLY A 141 9.13 -0.69 17.70
N GLN A 142 8.45 -1.65 17.09
CA GLN A 142 9.04 -2.54 16.09
C GLN A 142 9.41 -1.74 14.82
N LEU A 143 8.48 -0.94 14.33
CA LEU A 143 8.68 -0.11 13.16
C LEU A 143 9.81 0.90 13.34
N LEU A 144 9.77 1.69 14.42
CA LEU A 144 10.75 2.74 14.71
C LEU A 144 12.14 2.22 15.10
N GLY A 145 12.19 1.15 15.88
CA GLY A 145 13.43 0.71 16.52
C GLY A 145 14.15 -0.44 15.84
N ARG A 146 13.47 -1.14 14.90
CA ARG A 146 14.05 -2.34 14.30
C ARG A 146 14.15 -2.26 12.78
N TYR A 147 13.15 -1.67 12.12
CA TYR A 147 13.02 -1.78 10.67
C TYR A 147 13.52 -0.55 9.95
N THR A 148 13.20 0.63 10.44
CA THR A 148 13.56 1.88 9.78
C THR A 148 15.02 2.26 10.03
N THR A 149 15.66 2.80 8.99
CA THR A 149 17.03 3.34 9.04
C THR A 149 17.02 4.87 9.10
N GLY A 150 15.86 5.50 8.90
CA GLY A 150 15.68 6.95 8.75
C GLY A 150 15.76 7.44 7.31
N ARG A 151 15.95 6.52 6.34
CA ARG A 151 15.94 6.84 4.89
C ARG A 151 14.58 6.60 4.26
N GLU A 152 13.76 5.79 4.89
CA GLU A 152 12.43 5.46 4.46
C GLU A 152 11.49 6.64 4.75
N GLY A 153 10.45 6.79 3.93
CA GLY A 153 9.40 7.77 4.16
C GLY A 153 8.54 7.45 5.38
N ARG A 154 7.36 8.07 5.47
CA ARG A 154 6.41 7.83 6.56
C ARG A 154 6.12 6.34 6.73
N GLY A 155 6.38 5.77 7.91
CA GLY A 155 6.06 4.39 8.26
C GLY A 155 4.55 4.14 8.23
N LEU A 156 4.13 2.90 8.00
CA LEU A 156 2.73 2.48 8.02
C LEU A 156 2.49 1.50 9.19
N LEU A 157 1.56 1.83 10.08
CA LEU A 157 1.06 0.89 11.07
C LEU A 157 -0.42 0.63 10.80
N ILE A 158 -0.72 -0.53 10.20
CA ILE A 158 -2.09 -0.92 9.93
C ILE A 158 -2.67 -1.74 11.08
N VAL A 159 -3.91 -1.45 11.46
CA VAL A 159 -4.59 -2.08 12.60
C VAL A 159 -5.88 -2.72 12.14
N TYR A 160 -5.92 -4.03 12.09
CA TYR A 160 -7.11 -4.81 11.78
C TYR A 160 -8.03 -4.90 13.01
N VAL A 161 -9.17 -4.24 12.97
CA VAL A 161 -10.13 -4.17 14.09
C VAL A 161 -11.26 -5.17 13.85
N LYS A 162 -11.19 -6.33 14.51
CA LYS A 162 -12.24 -7.36 14.48
C LYS A 162 -13.30 -7.17 15.58
N LYS A 163 -13.22 -6.09 16.36
CA LYS A 163 -14.16 -5.73 17.44
C LYS A 163 -15.08 -4.62 16.97
N ALA A 164 -16.29 -4.53 17.56
CA ALA A 164 -17.18 -3.40 17.31
C ALA A 164 -16.60 -2.06 17.80
N GLY A 165 -17.03 -0.95 17.17
CA GLY A 165 -16.74 0.39 17.65
C GLY A 165 -15.36 0.93 17.28
N ILE A 166 -14.87 0.67 16.06
CA ILE A 166 -13.55 1.14 15.60
C ILE A 166 -13.33 2.65 15.82
N ALA A 167 -14.37 3.48 15.64
CA ALA A 167 -14.24 4.93 15.83
C ALA A 167 -13.82 5.29 17.27
N ASP A 168 -14.46 4.67 18.26
CA ASP A 168 -14.13 4.88 19.68
C ASP A 168 -12.78 4.26 20.04
N LEU A 169 -12.44 3.12 19.44
CA LEU A 169 -11.15 2.48 19.67
C LEU A 169 -10.01 3.37 19.15
N VAL A 170 -10.13 3.92 17.96
CA VAL A 170 -9.12 4.84 17.37
C VAL A 170 -9.05 6.14 18.17
N LYS A 171 -10.18 6.69 18.58
CA LYS A 171 -10.20 7.89 19.43
C LYS A 171 -9.44 7.67 20.76
N LYS A 172 -9.75 6.59 21.48
CA LYS A 172 -9.06 6.22 22.73
C LYS A 172 -7.57 5.95 22.52
N LEU A 173 -7.20 5.37 21.39
CA LEU A 173 -5.81 5.14 21.05
C LEU A 173 -5.06 6.47 20.85
N ARG A 174 -5.64 7.43 20.11
CA ARG A 174 -5.07 8.77 19.93
C ARG A 174 -4.91 9.50 21.28
N GLU A 175 -5.98 9.53 22.10
CA GLU A 175 -5.95 10.14 23.43
C GLU A 175 -4.83 9.54 24.30
N LYS A 176 -4.63 8.21 24.21
CA LYS A 176 -3.55 7.54 24.95
C LYS A 176 -2.17 7.95 24.44
N LEU A 177 -1.96 8.01 23.13
CA LEU A 177 -0.69 8.44 22.54
C LEU A 177 -0.40 9.91 22.85
N ASP A 178 -1.40 10.77 22.79
CA ASP A 178 -1.27 12.20 23.09
C ASP A 178 -0.99 12.46 24.58
N SER A 179 -1.51 11.58 25.46
CA SER A 179 -1.24 11.64 26.90
C SER A 179 0.13 11.11 27.29
N ASP A 180 0.52 9.97 26.73
CA ASP A 180 1.72 9.23 27.15
C ASP A 180 2.98 9.66 26.40
N MET A 181 2.83 10.23 25.20
CA MET A 181 3.92 10.63 24.31
C MET A 181 4.99 9.54 24.15
N PRO A 182 4.62 8.28 23.81
CA PRO A 182 5.54 7.15 23.81
C PRO A 182 6.58 7.27 22.70
N LEU A 183 7.70 6.54 22.86
CA LEU A 183 8.71 6.37 21.81
C LEU A 183 9.23 7.70 21.25
N HIS A 184 9.53 8.66 22.12
CA HIS A 184 10.02 10.00 21.76
C HIS A 184 9.06 10.77 20.84
N GLN A 185 7.77 10.63 21.01
CA GLN A 185 6.76 11.37 20.25
C GLN A 185 6.99 12.89 20.36
N ARG A 186 6.86 13.61 19.23
CA ARG A 186 7.21 15.04 19.06
C ARG A 186 6.00 15.97 19.08
N GLY A 187 4.96 15.63 19.79
CA GLY A 187 3.75 16.43 19.89
C GLY A 187 2.48 15.59 19.77
N PRO A 188 1.30 16.21 19.79
CA PRO A 188 0.05 15.49 19.64
C PRO A 188 -0.07 14.85 18.26
N THR A 189 -0.92 13.83 18.18
CA THR A 189 -1.23 13.17 16.91
C THR A 189 -2.00 14.11 15.98
N GLU A 190 -1.71 14.00 14.67
CA GLU A 190 -2.33 14.80 13.62
C GLU A 190 -3.43 14.00 12.89
N ASN A 191 -4.31 14.71 12.19
CA ASN A 191 -5.34 14.07 11.39
C ASN A 191 -4.71 13.47 10.13
N HIS A 192 -5.16 12.28 9.78
CA HIS A 192 -4.86 11.63 8.51
C HIS A 192 -6.01 11.81 7.51
N LEU A 193 -5.71 11.68 6.21
CA LEU A 193 -6.72 11.74 5.15
C LEU A 193 -7.74 10.59 5.25
N LEU A 194 -7.27 9.39 5.58
CA LEU A 194 -8.09 8.19 5.67
C LEU A 194 -8.97 8.20 6.92
N LYS A 195 -10.14 7.60 6.79
CA LYS A 195 -11.06 7.42 7.91
C LYS A 195 -10.47 6.49 8.96
N TRP A 196 -10.72 6.78 10.25
CA TRP A 196 -10.17 6.04 11.40
C TRP A 196 -8.64 5.94 11.39
N SER A 197 -8.00 6.99 10.92
CA SER A 197 -6.56 7.07 10.78
C SER A 197 -6.01 8.38 11.35
N PHE A 198 -4.75 8.38 11.72
CA PHE A 198 -4.04 9.54 12.24
C PHE A 198 -2.53 9.41 12.01
N ILE A 199 -1.79 10.48 12.22
CA ILE A 199 -0.33 10.52 12.09
C ILE A 199 0.28 10.85 13.44
N SER A 200 1.39 10.20 13.80
CA SER A 200 2.27 10.60 14.89
C SER A 200 3.69 10.86 14.39
N VAL A 201 4.43 11.71 15.06
CA VAL A 201 5.82 12.06 14.76
C VAL A 201 6.71 11.63 15.89
N HIS A 202 7.83 10.99 15.60
CA HIS A 202 8.75 10.43 16.61
C HIS A 202 10.19 10.77 16.29
N GLY A 203 10.99 11.09 17.33
CA GLY A 203 12.42 11.20 17.17
C GLY A 203 13.03 9.83 16.86
N HIS A 204 13.78 9.74 15.77
CA HIS A 204 14.45 8.51 15.35
C HIS A 204 15.93 8.52 15.73
N SER A 205 16.54 7.34 15.84
CA SER A 205 17.94 7.16 16.23
C SER A 205 18.95 7.76 15.25
N CYS A 206 18.55 8.03 14.00
CA CYS A 206 19.37 8.74 13.03
C CYS A 206 19.52 10.25 13.31
N GLY A 207 18.71 10.80 14.22
CA GLY A 207 18.69 12.23 14.58
C GLY A 207 17.56 13.02 13.93
N ASP A 208 16.87 12.46 12.94
CA ASP A 208 15.71 13.07 12.29
C ASP A 208 14.39 12.64 12.96
N ASP A 209 13.31 13.33 12.61
CA ASP A 209 11.97 12.95 13.01
C ASP A 209 11.34 12.03 11.95
N LEU A 210 10.71 10.94 12.39
CA LEU A 210 10.01 9.98 11.54
C LEU A 210 8.50 10.04 11.80
N GLN A 211 7.72 10.09 10.73
CA GLN A 211 6.27 10.00 10.79
C GLN A 211 5.79 8.55 10.75
N ILE A 212 4.71 8.25 11.45
CA ILE A 212 3.96 7.00 11.35
C ILE A 212 2.51 7.32 11.01
N GLY A 213 2.02 6.76 9.90
CA GLY A 213 0.60 6.73 9.57
C GLY A 213 -0.06 5.53 10.25
N HIS A 214 -1.01 5.79 11.13
CA HIS A 214 -1.81 4.78 11.82
C HIS A 214 -3.13 4.61 11.08
N VAL A 215 -3.38 3.43 10.53
CA VAL A 215 -4.54 3.17 9.68
C VAL A 215 -5.41 2.06 10.26
N GLY A 216 -6.63 2.39 10.63
CA GLY A 216 -7.62 1.43 11.12
C GLY A 216 -8.39 0.79 9.98
N CYS A 217 -8.46 -0.54 9.96
CA CYS A 217 -9.26 -1.34 9.03
C CYS A 217 -10.38 -2.07 9.81
N ASN A 218 -11.64 -1.78 9.48
CA ASN A 218 -12.80 -2.33 10.19
C ASN A 218 -13.22 -3.70 9.66
N LEU A 219 -12.75 -4.73 10.31
CA LEU A 219 -13.07 -6.13 9.97
C LEU A 219 -14.09 -6.78 10.93
N HIS A 220 -14.82 -5.98 11.75
CA HIS A 220 -15.85 -6.51 12.62
C HIS A 220 -17.03 -7.07 11.80
N VAL A 221 -17.33 -8.36 11.96
CA VAL A 221 -18.50 -9.05 11.41
C VAL A 221 -19.60 -9.05 12.47
N GLN A 222 -20.80 -8.63 12.08
CA GLN A 222 -22.02 -8.69 12.91
C GLN A 222 -22.67 -10.04 12.77
#